data_5e5e31a3e2ab261404a2bc1d9d2ffd5b
#
_entry.id   5e5e31a3e2ab261404a2bc1d9d2ffd5b
#
_cell.length_a   1.000
_cell.length_b   1.000
_cell.length_c   1.000
_cell.angle_alpha   90.00
_cell.angle_beta   90.00
_cell.angle_gamma   90.00
#
_symmetry.space_group_name_H-M   'P 1'
#
loop_
_entity.id
_entity.type
_entity.pdbx_description
1 polymer ?
#
loop_
_entity_poly.entity_id
_entity_poly.type
_entity_poly.pdbx_seq_one_letter_code
_entity_poly.pdbx_strand_id
1 'polypeptide(L)'
;MTFDRALSFCCYFVIIGLIEHIYGRNFILDQLLCQLNQAQLEAVTSTEGFIRVIAGAGSGKTRALSHRFAFLVNEIGILPGNILCVTFTNKAANEMRHRIHNLIADNDTGYINTFHGFCVSILQEDSHAVQYPKNFLVLDNQDIDSMLKIIYEERGLTLRHKTFSKARDM
;
A
#
# COMPACT_ATOMS: atom_id res chain seq x y z
N MET A 1 51.01 -4.01 -27.68
CA MET A 1 49.97 -3.28 -28.45
C MET A 1 48.60 -3.95 -28.32
N THR A 2 48.20 -4.39 -27.12
CA THR A 2 46.94 -5.16 -26.85
C THR A 2 46.22 -4.73 -25.57
N PHE A 3 46.71 -3.71 -24.87
CA PHE A 3 46.07 -3.26 -23.60
C PHE A 3 45.06 -2.10 -23.77
N ASP A 4 45.16 -1.34 -24.86
CA ASP A 4 44.30 -0.17 -25.11
C ASP A 4 42.90 -0.51 -25.64
N ARG A 5 42.72 -1.67 -26.27
CA ARG A 5 41.41 -2.06 -26.82
C ARG A 5 40.42 -2.58 -25.76
N ALA A 6 40.93 -3.20 -24.69
CA ALA A 6 40.07 -3.73 -23.62
C ALA A 6 39.51 -2.64 -22.72
N LEU A 7 40.26 -1.59 -22.41
CA LEU A 7 39.82 -0.44 -21.65
C LEU A 7 38.77 0.41 -22.40
N SER A 8 38.92 0.55 -23.73
CA SER A 8 37.97 1.27 -24.57
C SER A 8 36.60 0.56 -24.63
N PHE A 9 36.60 -0.78 -24.67
CA PHE A 9 35.36 -1.56 -24.66
C PHE A 9 34.63 -1.51 -23.28
N CYS A 10 35.36 -1.55 -22.19
CA CYS A 10 34.80 -1.50 -20.84
C CYS A 10 34.19 -0.12 -20.55
N CYS A 11 34.85 0.97 -20.95
CA CYS A 11 34.28 2.32 -20.83
C CYS A 11 33.04 2.52 -21.71
N TYR A 12 33.00 1.92 -22.91
CA TYR A 12 31.84 2.00 -23.80
C TYR A 12 30.63 1.28 -23.22
N PHE A 13 30.81 0.10 -22.62
CA PHE A 13 29.73 -0.64 -21.94
C PHE A 13 29.19 0.08 -20.72
N VAL A 14 30.07 0.69 -19.91
CA VAL A 14 29.66 1.49 -18.74
C VAL A 14 28.91 2.77 -19.16
N ILE A 15 29.38 3.43 -20.24
CA ILE A 15 28.70 4.64 -20.76
C ILE A 15 27.35 4.29 -21.38
N ILE A 16 27.22 3.19 -22.15
CA ILE A 16 25.94 2.75 -22.71
C ILE A 16 24.99 2.34 -21.56
N GLY A 17 25.43 1.60 -20.58
CA GLY A 17 24.60 1.25 -19.41
C GLY A 17 24.14 2.47 -18.62
N LEU A 18 24.99 3.49 -18.44
CA LEU A 18 24.62 4.76 -17.84
C LEU A 18 23.62 5.56 -18.68
N ILE A 19 23.81 5.57 -19.99
CA ILE A 19 22.91 6.26 -20.94
C ILE A 19 21.54 5.56 -20.96
N GLU A 20 21.48 4.24 -21.05
CA GLU A 20 20.22 3.48 -20.97
C GLU A 20 19.52 3.68 -19.61
N HIS A 21 20.27 3.75 -18.53
CA HIS A 21 19.70 4.00 -17.19
C HIS A 21 19.16 5.43 -17.05
N ILE A 22 19.82 6.43 -17.63
CA ILE A 22 19.38 7.84 -17.59
C ILE A 22 18.21 8.06 -18.58
N TYR A 23 18.31 7.57 -19.81
CA TYR A 23 17.24 7.71 -20.80
C TYR A 23 16.00 6.86 -20.47
N GLY A 24 16.19 5.66 -19.95
CA GLY A 24 15.10 4.79 -19.50
C GLY A 24 14.33 5.42 -18.32
N ARG A 25 15.02 6.03 -17.37
CA ARG A 25 14.37 6.77 -16.26
C ARG A 25 13.54 7.93 -16.74
N ASN A 26 14.09 8.78 -17.59
CA ASN A 26 13.37 9.94 -18.11
C ASN A 26 12.13 9.52 -18.93
N PHE A 27 12.21 8.43 -19.68
CA PHE A 27 11.08 7.93 -20.47
C PHE A 27 9.95 7.38 -19.59
N ILE A 28 10.28 6.65 -18.52
CA ILE A 28 9.30 6.13 -17.55
C ILE A 28 8.66 7.29 -16.78
N LEU A 29 9.45 8.27 -16.37
CA LEU A 29 8.97 9.47 -15.68
C LEU A 29 7.99 10.26 -16.54
N ASP A 30 8.34 10.52 -17.79
CA ASP A 30 7.48 11.21 -18.73
C ASP A 30 6.15 10.48 -18.93
N GLN A 31 6.18 9.15 -19.10
CA GLN A 31 4.97 8.34 -19.19
C GLN A 31 4.13 8.34 -17.90
N LEU A 32 4.79 8.34 -16.75
CA LEU A 32 4.12 8.38 -15.46
C LEU A 32 3.39 9.72 -15.24
N LEU A 33 4.03 10.83 -15.58
CA LEU A 33 3.56 12.17 -15.26
C LEU A 33 2.67 12.80 -16.35
N CYS A 34 2.86 12.46 -17.64
CA CYS A 34 2.11 13.04 -18.75
C CYS A 34 0.59 12.79 -18.68
N GLN A 35 0.19 11.77 -17.94
CA GLN A 35 -1.23 11.42 -17.77
C GLN A 35 -1.92 12.21 -16.66
N LEU A 36 -1.21 13.04 -15.91
CA LEU A 36 -1.70 13.79 -14.76
C LEU A 36 -2.06 15.23 -15.15
N ASN A 37 -3.13 15.77 -14.58
CA ASN A 37 -3.36 17.19 -14.65
C ASN A 37 -2.45 17.95 -13.68
N GLN A 38 -2.39 19.29 -13.79
CA GLN A 38 -1.49 20.12 -13.01
C GLN A 38 -1.63 19.92 -11.50
N ALA A 39 -2.84 19.86 -10.98
CA ALA A 39 -3.08 19.66 -9.54
C ALA A 39 -2.67 18.25 -9.06
N GLN A 40 -2.89 17.24 -9.90
CA GLN A 40 -2.43 15.88 -9.63
C GLN A 40 -0.91 15.79 -9.68
N LEU A 41 -0.28 16.45 -10.66
CA LEU A 41 1.17 16.50 -10.79
C LEU A 41 1.80 17.12 -9.53
N GLU A 42 1.28 18.26 -9.07
CA GLU A 42 1.72 18.90 -7.83
C GLU A 42 1.58 17.95 -6.63
N ALA A 43 0.44 17.30 -6.48
CA ALA A 43 0.23 16.33 -5.41
C ALA A 43 1.17 15.11 -5.47
N VAL A 44 1.58 14.69 -6.66
CA VAL A 44 2.49 13.57 -6.88
C VAL A 44 3.94 13.94 -6.58
N THR A 45 4.39 15.11 -7.04
CA THR A 45 5.79 15.54 -6.96
C THR A 45 6.17 16.23 -5.66
N SER A 46 5.20 16.78 -4.90
CA SER A 46 5.47 17.35 -3.58
C SER A 46 5.81 16.23 -2.58
N THR A 47 7.08 16.07 -2.24
CA THR A 47 7.55 14.95 -1.39
C THR A 47 7.78 15.35 0.05
N GLU A 48 7.92 16.63 0.34
CA GLU A 48 8.26 17.15 1.65
C GLU A 48 7.03 17.52 2.48
N GLY A 49 7.10 17.25 3.77
CA GLY A 49 6.13 17.70 4.76
C GLY A 49 4.77 17.01 4.71
N PHE A 50 3.77 17.63 5.35
CA PHE A 50 2.40 17.11 5.43
C PHE A 50 1.57 17.70 4.28
N ILE A 51 1.08 16.83 3.40
CA ILE A 51 0.30 17.19 2.23
C ILE A 51 -1.14 16.74 2.40
N ARG A 52 -2.08 17.68 2.32
CA ARG A 52 -3.51 17.40 2.32
C ARG A 52 -4.12 17.73 0.96
N VAL A 53 -4.65 16.72 0.28
CA VAL A 53 -5.33 16.89 -1.01
C VAL A 53 -6.84 16.87 -0.80
N ILE A 54 -7.53 17.94 -1.17
CA ILE A 54 -8.99 18.04 -1.13
C ILE A 54 -9.51 17.89 -2.55
N ALA A 55 -10.33 16.86 -2.79
CA ALA A 55 -10.77 16.55 -4.13
C ALA A 55 -12.13 15.84 -4.10
N GLY A 56 -13.02 16.20 -5.04
CA GLY A 56 -14.35 15.62 -5.19
C GLY A 56 -14.37 14.16 -5.66
N ALA A 57 -15.52 13.54 -5.69
CA ALA A 57 -15.67 12.22 -6.29
C ALA A 57 -15.32 12.27 -7.79
N GLY A 58 -14.68 11.21 -8.31
CA GLY A 58 -14.27 11.15 -9.72
C GLY A 58 -13.05 12.01 -10.12
N SER A 59 -12.47 12.79 -9.21
CA SER A 59 -11.30 13.66 -9.48
C SER A 59 -9.98 12.92 -9.73
N GLY A 60 -9.96 11.60 -9.62
CA GLY A 60 -8.74 10.81 -9.82
C GLY A 60 -7.82 10.72 -8.60
N LYS A 61 -8.33 10.91 -7.36
CA LYS A 61 -7.54 10.80 -6.12
C LYS A 61 -6.70 9.52 -6.04
N THR A 62 -7.34 8.38 -6.28
CA THR A 62 -6.65 7.07 -6.24
C THR A 62 -5.58 6.96 -7.31
N ARG A 63 -5.82 7.56 -8.49
CA ARG A 63 -4.82 7.63 -9.56
C ARG A 63 -3.61 8.46 -9.12
N ALA A 64 -3.84 9.67 -8.62
CA ALA A 64 -2.76 10.52 -8.12
C ALA A 64 -1.95 9.80 -7.00
N LEU A 65 -2.63 9.11 -6.08
CA LEU A 65 -1.95 8.39 -5.00
C LEU A 65 -1.10 7.22 -5.54
N SER A 66 -1.60 6.45 -6.51
CA SER A 66 -0.82 5.37 -7.14
C SER A 66 0.39 5.90 -7.91
N HIS A 67 0.23 7.04 -8.61
CA HIS A 67 1.35 7.68 -9.32
C HIS A 67 2.37 8.29 -8.33
N ARG A 68 1.91 8.84 -7.20
CA ARG A 68 2.80 9.31 -6.13
C ARG A 68 3.63 8.15 -5.55
N PHE A 69 3.03 7.00 -5.32
CA PHE A 69 3.76 5.81 -4.89
C PHE A 69 4.86 5.45 -5.91
N ALA A 70 4.49 5.34 -7.17
CA ALA A 70 5.44 5.02 -8.24
C ALA A 70 6.54 6.08 -8.38
N PHE A 71 6.23 7.36 -8.22
CA PHE A 71 7.19 8.46 -8.21
C PHE A 71 8.19 8.34 -7.05
N LEU A 72 7.71 8.05 -5.84
CA LEU A 72 8.57 7.86 -4.67
C LEU A 72 9.53 6.68 -4.85
N VAL A 73 9.09 5.59 -5.47
CA VAL A 73 9.93 4.42 -5.71
C VAL A 73 10.91 4.67 -6.86
N ASN A 74 10.42 5.09 -8.02
CA ASN A 74 11.23 5.14 -9.24
C ASN A 74 12.16 6.35 -9.29
N GLU A 75 11.72 7.52 -8.79
CA GLU A 75 12.46 8.77 -8.90
C GLU A 75 13.21 9.12 -7.61
N ILE A 76 12.54 9.01 -6.47
CA ILE A 76 13.17 9.33 -5.18
C ILE A 76 14.00 8.15 -4.66
N GLY A 77 13.70 6.93 -5.11
CA GLY A 77 14.44 5.73 -4.72
C GLY A 77 14.05 5.18 -3.35
N ILE A 78 12.83 5.48 -2.88
CA ILE A 78 12.32 4.92 -1.62
C ILE A 78 11.93 3.47 -1.86
N LEU A 79 12.44 2.56 -1.03
CA LEU A 79 12.06 1.16 -1.10
C LEU A 79 10.55 0.99 -0.84
N PRO A 80 9.84 0.17 -1.63
CA PRO A 80 8.40 -0.06 -1.44
C PRO A 80 8.02 -0.42 -0.01
N GLY A 81 8.81 -1.27 0.66
CA GLY A 81 8.62 -1.67 2.05
C GLY A 81 8.66 -0.52 3.07
N ASN A 82 9.17 0.65 2.70
CA ASN A 82 9.17 1.85 3.55
C ASN A 82 7.98 2.78 3.28
N ILE A 83 7.05 2.38 2.41
CA ILE A 83 5.87 3.19 2.07
C ILE A 83 4.62 2.51 2.61
N LEU A 84 3.88 3.23 3.45
CA LEU A 84 2.58 2.80 3.96
C LEU A 84 1.46 3.50 3.20
N CYS A 85 0.61 2.72 2.54
CA CYS A 85 -0.63 3.17 1.91
C CYS A 85 -1.84 2.56 2.63
N VAL A 86 -2.72 3.41 3.16
CA VAL A 86 -3.90 2.95 3.91
C VAL A 86 -5.18 3.38 3.23
N THR A 87 -6.13 2.46 3.14
CA THR A 87 -7.46 2.69 2.57
C THR A 87 -8.57 2.26 3.54
N PHE A 88 -9.83 2.60 3.24
CA PHE A 88 -10.94 2.19 4.08
C PHE A 88 -11.48 0.80 3.75
N THR A 89 -11.32 0.31 2.53
CA THR A 89 -11.91 -0.97 2.10
C THR A 89 -10.87 -1.88 1.47
N ASN A 90 -11.03 -3.19 1.67
CA ASN A 90 -10.18 -4.20 1.04
C ASN A 90 -10.24 -4.14 -0.50
N LYS A 91 -11.40 -3.79 -1.07
CA LYS A 91 -11.56 -3.58 -2.51
C LYS A 91 -10.64 -2.46 -3.00
N ALA A 92 -10.64 -1.31 -2.31
CA ALA A 92 -9.78 -0.18 -2.66
C ALA A 92 -8.29 -0.49 -2.48
N ALA A 93 -7.92 -1.24 -1.43
CA ALA A 93 -6.54 -1.68 -1.21
C ALA A 93 -6.07 -2.60 -2.35
N ASN A 94 -6.89 -3.57 -2.76
CA ASN A 94 -6.57 -4.48 -3.86
C ASN A 94 -6.46 -3.75 -5.20
N GLU A 95 -7.38 -2.83 -5.48
CA GLU A 95 -7.33 -2.01 -6.71
C GLU A 95 -6.07 -1.13 -6.74
N MET A 96 -5.71 -0.52 -5.62
CA MET A 96 -4.50 0.30 -5.51
C MET A 96 -3.23 -0.55 -5.70
N ARG A 97 -3.16 -1.73 -5.08
CA ARG A 97 -2.05 -2.68 -5.23
C ARG A 97 -1.86 -3.08 -6.69
N HIS A 98 -2.96 -3.42 -7.37
CA HIS A 98 -2.92 -3.77 -8.80
C HIS A 98 -2.43 -2.60 -9.68
N ARG A 99 -2.89 -1.38 -9.40
CA ARG A 99 -2.46 -0.18 -10.14
C ARG A 99 -0.97 0.13 -9.92
N ILE A 100 -0.50 0.05 -8.67
CA ILE A 100 0.90 0.29 -8.32
C ILE A 100 1.80 -0.76 -8.97
N HIS A 101 1.44 -2.04 -8.90
CA HIS A 101 2.17 -3.10 -9.57
C HIS A 101 2.35 -2.84 -11.08
N ASN A 102 1.31 -2.33 -11.75
CA ASN A 102 1.40 -1.99 -13.16
C ASN A 102 2.29 -0.77 -13.46
N LEU A 103 2.50 0.11 -12.47
CA LEU A 103 3.31 1.33 -12.62
C LEU A 103 4.79 1.12 -12.30
N ILE A 104 5.11 0.27 -11.32
CA ILE A 104 6.50 0.04 -10.88
C ILE A 104 7.13 -1.22 -11.47
N ALA A 105 6.35 -2.06 -12.13
CA ALA A 105 6.77 -3.37 -12.67
C ALA A 105 7.49 -4.27 -11.63
N ASP A 106 7.26 -4.03 -10.35
CA ASP A 106 7.81 -4.79 -9.23
C ASP A 106 6.68 -5.53 -8.51
N ASN A 107 7.00 -6.70 -7.96
CA ASN A 107 6.06 -7.49 -7.18
C ASN A 107 5.92 -6.97 -5.74
N ASP A 108 6.89 -6.20 -5.25
CA ASP A 108 6.82 -5.56 -3.95
C ASP A 108 6.03 -4.25 -4.04
N THR A 109 4.81 -4.27 -3.57
CA THR A 109 3.92 -3.09 -3.51
C THR A 109 3.91 -2.43 -2.15
N GLY A 110 4.85 -2.76 -1.25
CA GLY A 110 4.92 -2.21 0.10
C GLY A 110 3.70 -2.55 0.96
N TYR A 111 3.49 -1.75 1.99
CA TYR A 111 2.36 -1.92 2.90
C TYR A 111 1.11 -1.21 2.38
N ILE A 112 0.38 -1.86 1.44
CA ILE A 112 -0.91 -1.36 0.96
C ILE A 112 -2.03 -2.17 1.62
N ASN A 113 -2.74 -1.57 2.57
CA ASN A 113 -3.73 -2.27 3.36
C ASN A 113 -4.89 -1.37 3.81
N THR A 114 -5.90 -1.96 4.45
CA THR A 114 -6.86 -1.18 5.23
C THR A 114 -6.26 -0.83 6.60
N PHE A 115 -6.85 0.15 7.31
CA PHE A 115 -6.44 0.45 8.68
C PHE A 115 -6.50 -0.80 9.58
N HIS A 116 -7.57 -1.58 9.49
CA HIS A 116 -7.70 -2.82 10.25
C HIS A 116 -6.63 -3.85 9.86
N GLY A 117 -6.39 -4.06 8.56
CA GLY A 117 -5.36 -4.98 8.09
C GLY A 117 -3.95 -4.55 8.52
N PHE A 118 -3.65 -3.25 8.51
CA PHE A 118 -2.39 -2.72 9.02
C PHE A 118 -2.23 -2.93 10.54
N CYS A 119 -3.28 -2.67 11.33
CA CYS A 119 -3.25 -2.96 12.76
C CYS A 119 -3.05 -4.45 13.06
N VAL A 120 -3.66 -5.33 12.26
CA VAL A 120 -3.45 -6.79 12.39
C VAL A 120 -1.98 -7.14 12.12
N SER A 121 -1.35 -6.56 11.09
CA SER A 121 0.07 -6.80 10.80
C SER A 121 0.97 -6.39 11.96
N ILE A 122 0.74 -5.20 12.55
CA ILE A 122 1.50 -4.74 13.73
C ILE A 122 1.29 -5.70 14.91
N LEU A 123 0.03 -6.07 15.19
CA LEU A 123 -0.26 -6.98 16.31
C LEU A 123 0.33 -8.39 16.10
N GLN A 124 0.49 -8.85 14.86
CA GLN A 124 1.15 -10.13 14.57
C GLN A 124 2.66 -10.07 14.84
N GLU A 125 3.30 -8.92 14.57
CA GLU A 125 4.72 -8.72 14.87
C GLU A 125 4.96 -8.53 16.36
N ASP A 126 4.19 -7.67 17.01
CA ASP A 126 4.39 -7.21 18.37
C ASP A 126 3.38 -7.78 19.39
N SER A 127 2.74 -8.90 19.10
CA SER A 127 1.74 -9.53 19.99
C SER A 127 2.25 -9.78 21.40
N HIS A 128 3.55 -10.06 21.56
CA HIS A 128 4.20 -10.29 22.84
C HIS A 128 4.20 -9.04 23.74
N ALA A 129 4.27 -7.83 23.16
CA ALA A 129 4.27 -6.58 23.91
C ALA A 129 2.95 -6.32 24.65
N VAL A 130 1.84 -6.86 24.11
CA VAL A 130 0.49 -6.79 24.70
C VAL A 130 0.06 -8.10 25.34
N GLN A 131 0.99 -9.05 25.53
CA GLN A 131 0.74 -10.37 26.12
C GLN A 131 -0.36 -11.17 25.42
N TYR A 132 -0.45 -11.01 24.09
CA TYR A 132 -1.44 -11.70 23.28
C TYR A 132 -0.78 -12.87 22.52
N PRO A 133 -1.49 -13.98 22.30
CA PRO A 133 -0.94 -15.09 21.54
C PRO A 133 -0.68 -14.66 20.08
N LYS A 134 0.43 -15.11 19.52
CA LYS A 134 0.82 -14.75 18.14
C LYS A 134 -0.23 -15.18 17.09
N ASN A 135 -0.93 -16.30 17.38
CA ASN A 135 -1.99 -16.86 16.52
C ASN A 135 -3.36 -16.44 17.07
N PHE A 136 -3.70 -15.15 16.98
CA PHE A 136 -5.03 -14.67 17.33
C PHE A 136 -5.95 -14.64 16.10
N LEU A 137 -7.24 -14.79 16.35
CA LEU A 137 -8.29 -14.64 15.33
C LEU A 137 -8.85 -13.23 15.39
N VAL A 138 -9.03 -12.64 14.23
CA VAL A 138 -9.75 -11.36 14.09
C VAL A 138 -11.20 -11.69 13.79
N LEU A 139 -12.06 -11.44 14.74
CA LEU A 139 -13.49 -11.71 14.63
C LEU A 139 -14.22 -10.50 14.04
N ASP A 140 -15.11 -10.74 13.10
CA ASP A 140 -16.05 -9.74 12.66
C ASP A 140 -17.34 -9.75 13.52
N ASN A 141 -18.26 -8.85 13.21
CA ASN A 141 -19.51 -8.75 13.96
C ASN A 141 -20.41 -9.98 13.82
N GLN A 142 -20.33 -10.69 12.70
CA GLN A 142 -21.10 -11.90 12.45
C GLN A 142 -20.53 -13.08 13.23
N ASP A 143 -19.21 -13.15 13.31
CA ASP A 143 -18.50 -14.15 14.14
C ASP A 143 -18.87 -13.99 15.62
N ILE A 144 -18.86 -12.74 16.11
CA ILE A 144 -19.24 -12.43 17.49
C ILE A 144 -20.70 -12.81 17.75
N ASP A 145 -21.63 -12.48 16.85
CA ASP A 145 -23.04 -12.82 16.99
C ASP A 145 -23.24 -14.36 16.97
N SER A 146 -22.49 -15.08 16.16
CA SER A 146 -22.50 -16.55 16.10
C SER A 146 -21.99 -17.18 17.37
N MET A 147 -20.88 -16.68 17.91
CA MET A 147 -20.33 -17.13 19.20
C MET A 147 -21.28 -16.85 20.36
N LEU A 148 -21.87 -15.65 20.41
CA LEU A 148 -22.87 -15.30 21.42
C LEU A 148 -24.08 -16.25 21.36
N LYS A 149 -24.54 -16.59 20.16
CA LYS A 149 -25.64 -17.53 19.98
C LYS A 149 -25.32 -18.90 20.60
N ILE A 150 -24.15 -19.45 20.30
CA ILE A 150 -23.69 -20.73 20.88
C ILE A 150 -23.64 -20.65 22.40
N ILE A 151 -23.04 -19.61 22.99
CA ILE A 151 -22.94 -19.42 24.44
C ILE A 151 -24.33 -19.35 25.09
N TYR A 152 -25.28 -18.65 24.46
CA TYR A 152 -26.64 -18.54 24.98
C TYR A 152 -27.37 -19.87 24.92
N GLU A 153 -27.21 -20.64 23.84
CA GLU A 153 -27.78 -21.98 23.69
C GLU A 153 -27.22 -22.96 24.75
N GLU A 154 -25.90 -23.01 24.92
CA GLU A 154 -25.24 -23.89 25.90
C GLU A 154 -25.63 -23.59 27.35
N ARG A 155 -25.88 -22.31 27.66
CA ARG A 155 -26.27 -21.88 29.01
C ARG A 155 -27.79 -21.83 29.23
N GLY A 156 -28.59 -22.24 28.25
CA GLY A 156 -30.05 -22.17 28.33
C GLY A 156 -30.58 -20.74 28.49
N LEU A 157 -29.84 -19.72 28.06
CA LEU A 157 -30.21 -18.33 28.16
C LEU A 157 -31.06 -17.92 26.96
N THR A 158 -32.12 -17.14 27.21
CA THR A 158 -32.96 -16.56 26.16
C THR A 158 -32.85 -15.04 26.16
N LEU A 159 -32.65 -14.48 24.99
CA LEU A 159 -32.63 -13.02 24.77
C LEU A 159 -34.07 -12.48 24.84
N ARG A 160 -34.53 -12.13 26.04
CA ARG A 160 -35.81 -11.42 26.20
C ARG A 160 -35.65 -9.97 25.73
N HIS A 161 -36.21 -9.62 24.57
CA HIS A 161 -36.28 -8.25 24.01
C HIS A 161 -34.94 -7.58 23.61
N LYS A 162 -33.83 -8.31 23.57
CA LYS A 162 -32.54 -7.79 23.09
C LYS A 162 -32.03 -8.61 21.90
N THR A 163 -31.53 -7.93 20.88
CA THR A 163 -30.81 -8.55 19.78
C THR A 163 -29.34 -8.76 20.19
N PHE A 164 -28.64 -9.69 19.54
CA PHE A 164 -27.20 -9.88 19.77
C PHE A 164 -26.39 -8.59 19.56
N SER A 165 -26.78 -7.72 18.62
CA SER A 165 -26.13 -6.42 18.45
C SER A 165 -26.20 -5.56 19.71
N LYS A 166 -27.34 -5.53 20.43
CA LYS A 166 -27.44 -4.81 21.70
C LYS A 166 -26.68 -5.45 22.84
N ALA A 167 -26.49 -6.77 22.81
CA ALA A 167 -25.67 -7.47 23.80
C ALA A 167 -24.18 -7.23 23.57
N ARG A 168 -23.76 -7.04 22.32
CA ARG A 168 -22.38 -6.73 21.94
C ARG A 168 -21.98 -5.30 22.36
N ASP A 169 -22.92 -4.35 22.28
CA ASP A 169 -22.67 -2.92 22.57
C ASP A 169 -22.71 -2.59 24.07
N MET A 170 -22.90 -3.57 24.94
CA MET A 170 -22.89 -3.46 26.42
C MET A 170 -21.53 -3.80 27.01
#